data_3f60154a13dfa15ccee0b481c1e28ab5
#
_entry.id   3f60154a13dfa15ccee0b481c1e28ab5
#
_cell.length_a   1.000
_cell.length_b   1.000
_cell.length_c   1.000
_cell.angle_alpha   90.00
_cell.angle_beta   90.00
_cell.angle_gamma   90.00
#
_symmetry.space_group_name_H-M   'P 1'
#
loop_
_entity.id
_entity.type
_entity.pdbx_description
1 polymer ?
#
loop_
_entity_poly.entity_id
_entity_poly.type
_entity_poly.pdbx_seq_one_letter_code
_entity_poly.pdbx_strand_id
1 'polypeptide(L)'
;KVCKQYQLPLFMDGARLGYGLMSDQSDMTIKDIAKYCDVFYIGGTKIGALCGEAIVFTKNNEPKQFTTRIKHHGALLAKGRLTGIQFLELFTDNLYFNISRHAIEMANKMKDGFINKGYRL
;
A
#
# COMPACT_ATOMS: atom_id res chain seq x y z
N LYS A 1 8.50 -17.97 -2.79
CA LYS A 1 8.78 -19.41 -3.08
C LYS A 1 7.91 -20.31 -2.19
N VAL A 2 7.93 -20.13 -0.86
CA VAL A 2 7.22 -21.00 0.11
C VAL A 2 5.72 -21.09 -0.19
N CYS A 3 5.00 -19.97 -0.31
CA CYS A 3 3.56 -20.00 -0.59
C CYS A 3 3.23 -20.77 -1.88
N LYS A 4 4.03 -20.61 -2.94
CA LYS A 4 3.85 -21.37 -4.19
C LYS A 4 4.09 -22.87 -4.00
N GLN A 5 5.12 -23.23 -3.21
CA GLN A 5 5.45 -24.63 -2.92
C GLN A 5 4.31 -25.36 -2.22
N TYR A 6 3.61 -24.66 -1.30
CA TYR A 6 2.51 -25.21 -0.51
C TYR A 6 1.13 -24.82 -1.06
N GLN A 7 1.06 -24.23 -2.23
CA GLN A 7 -0.19 -23.77 -2.88
C GLN A 7 -1.03 -22.85 -1.97
N LEU A 8 -0.37 -22.05 -1.16
CA LEU A 8 -1.02 -21.08 -0.27
C LEU A 8 -1.19 -19.73 -0.97
N PRO A 9 -2.36 -19.11 -0.89
CA PRO A 9 -2.53 -17.74 -1.35
C PRO A 9 -1.71 -16.79 -0.47
N LEU A 10 -1.08 -15.79 -1.09
CA LEU A 10 -0.30 -14.78 -0.42
C LEU A 10 -1.08 -13.47 -0.34
N PHE A 11 -1.41 -13.07 0.88
CA PHE A 11 -1.96 -11.76 1.18
C PHE A 11 -0.87 -10.85 1.75
N MET A 12 -0.82 -9.59 1.31
CA MET A 12 0.12 -8.60 1.83
C MET A 12 -0.62 -7.41 2.44
N ASP A 13 -0.31 -7.14 3.70
CA ASP A 13 -0.67 -5.89 4.37
C ASP A 13 0.19 -4.74 3.83
N GLY A 14 -0.44 -3.83 3.11
CA GLY A 14 0.20 -2.69 2.48
C GLY A 14 -0.04 -1.35 3.18
N ALA A 15 -0.28 -1.34 4.50
CA ALA A 15 -0.56 -0.11 5.26
C ALA A 15 0.52 0.97 5.10
N ARG A 16 1.75 0.58 4.80
CA ARG A 16 2.90 1.46 4.55
C ARG A 16 3.60 1.13 3.23
N LEU A 17 2.86 0.62 2.27
CA LEU A 17 3.40 0.13 0.99
C LEU A 17 4.24 1.18 0.27
N GLY A 18 3.77 2.42 0.19
CA GLY A 18 4.48 3.48 -0.49
C GLY A 18 5.86 3.74 0.12
N TYR A 19 5.96 3.78 1.43
CA TYR A 19 7.26 3.95 2.12
C TYR A 19 8.18 2.76 1.88
N GLY A 20 7.63 1.53 1.93
CA GLY A 20 8.41 0.33 1.63
C GLY A 20 8.97 0.35 0.21
N LEU A 21 8.16 0.72 -0.78
CA LEU A 21 8.58 0.79 -2.18
C LEU A 21 9.61 1.90 -2.46
N MET A 22 9.55 3.00 -1.70
CA MET A 22 10.46 4.15 -1.87
C MET A 22 11.67 4.12 -0.92
N SER A 23 11.80 3.08 -0.11
CA SER A 23 12.98 2.86 0.73
C SER A 23 14.23 2.61 -0.13
N ASP A 24 15.39 3.14 0.29
CA ASP A 24 16.68 2.93 -0.37
C ASP A 24 17.10 1.45 -0.42
N GLN A 25 16.50 0.61 0.43
CA GLN A 25 16.73 -0.83 0.49
C GLN A 25 15.78 -1.64 -0.42
N SER A 26 14.80 -0.99 -1.08
CA SER A 26 13.81 -1.67 -1.89
C SER A 26 14.28 -1.84 -3.33
N ASP A 27 14.24 -3.07 -3.82
CA ASP A 27 14.43 -3.43 -5.22
C ASP A 27 13.09 -3.76 -5.93
N MET A 28 11.96 -3.50 -5.27
CA MET A 28 10.64 -3.89 -5.74
C MET A 28 9.82 -2.70 -6.25
N THR A 29 8.99 -2.98 -7.23
CA THR A 29 7.96 -2.07 -7.74
C THR A 29 6.57 -2.56 -7.34
N ILE A 30 5.54 -1.71 -7.47
CA ILE A 30 4.15 -2.12 -7.26
C ILE A 30 3.73 -3.24 -8.23
N LYS A 31 4.33 -3.31 -9.41
CA LYS A 31 4.11 -4.39 -10.38
C LYS A 31 4.66 -5.73 -9.87
N ASP A 32 5.79 -5.69 -9.17
CA ASP A 32 6.35 -6.90 -8.57
C ASP A 32 5.48 -7.39 -7.41
N ILE A 33 4.94 -6.48 -6.59
CA ILE A 33 3.95 -6.84 -5.58
C ILE A 33 2.75 -7.54 -6.23
N ALA A 34 2.18 -6.96 -7.28
CA ALA A 34 1.06 -7.57 -8.01
C ALA A 34 1.40 -8.93 -8.63
N LYS A 35 2.65 -9.15 -9.04
CA LYS A 35 3.13 -10.42 -9.59
C LYS A 35 3.23 -11.53 -8.53
N TYR A 36 3.61 -11.17 -7.31
CA TYR A 36 3.90 -12.16 -6.27
C TYR A 36 2.74 -12.40 -5.31
N CYS A 37 1.92 -11.39 -5.02
CA CYS A 37 0.77 -11.50 -4.15
C CYS A 37 -0.49 -11.95 -4.90
N ASP A 38 -1.37 -12.65 -4.22
CA ASP A 38 -2.71 -12.97 -4.71
C ASP A 38 -3.68 -11.83 -4.40
N VAL A 39 -3.52 -11.23 -3.24
CA VAL A 39 -4.26 -10.05 -2.79
C VAL A 39 -3.31 -9.16 -2.00
N PHE A 40 -3.44 -7.86 -2.15
CA PHE A 40 -2.79 -6.89 -1.26
C PHE A 40 -3.66 -5.65 -1.11
N TYR A 41 -3.42 -4.87 -0.08
CA TYR A 41 -4.02 -3.55 -0.02
C TYR A 41 -2.98 -2.44 -0.05
N ILE A 42 -3.41 -1.29 -0.51
CA ILE A 42 -2.61 -0.07 -0.63
C ILE A 42 -3.11 0.89 0.43
N GLY A 43 -2.29 1.16 1.45
CA GLY A 43 -2.60 2.13 2.47
C GLY A 43 -2.61 3.54 1.90
N GLY A 44 -3.68 4.29 2.13
CA GLY A 44 -3.82 5.68 1.67
C GLY A 44 -3.64 6.71 2.78
N THR A 45 -4.12 6.43 3.99
CA THR A 45 -4.22 7.43 5.07
C THR A 45 -2.88 7.97 5.56
N LYS A 46 -1.79 7.23 5.40
CA LYS A 46 -0.44 7.69 5.74
C LYS A 46 0.26 8.44 4.61
N ILE A 47 -0.37 8.49 3.44
CA ILE A 47 0.21 9.06 2.20
C ILE A 47 -0.74 10.10 1.58
N GLY A 48 -1.54 10.77 2.41
CA GLY A 48 -2.36 11.90 2.01
C GLY A 48 -3.85 11.64 1.79
N ALA A 49 -4.32 10.38 1.79
CA ALA A 49 -5.76 10.12 1.79
C ALA A 49 -6.39 10.48 3.14
N LEU A 50 -7.59 11.04 3.14
CA LEU A 50 -8.35 11.32 4.35
C LEU A 50 -8.84 10.04 5.02
N CYS A 51 -9.21 9.04 4.23
CA CYS A 51 -9.71 7.75 4.70
C CYS A 51 -9.59 6.69 3.62
N GLY A 52 -9.72 5.43 4.05
CA GLY A 52 -9.82 4.27 3.17
C GLY A 52 -8.48 3.71 2.71
N GLU A 53 -8.61 2.54 2.14
CA GLU A 53 -7.52 1.75 1.57
C GLU A 53 -8.02 1.08 0.29
N ALA A 54 -7.13 0.83 -0.66
CA ALA A 54 -7.48 0.14 -1.90
C ALA A 54 -7.07 -1.34 -1.80
N ILE A 55 -8.03 -2.25 -1.96
CA ILE A 55 -7.77 -3.69 -2.02
C ILE A 55 -7.59 -4.10 -3.47
N VAL A 56 -6.51 -4.80 -3.77
CA VAL A 56 -6.15 -5.25 -5.11
C VAL A 56 -6.17 -6.77 -5.18
N PHE A 57 -7.05 -7.32 -6.00
CA PHE A 57 -7.09 -8.73 -6.40
C PHE A 57 -6.31 -8.89 -7.71
N THR A 58 -5.23 -9.66 -7.70
CA THR A 58 -4.26 -9.66 -8.81
C THR A 58 -4.52 -10.69 -9.91
N LYS A 59 -5.41 -11.64 -9.67
CA LYS A 59 -5.61 -12.83 -10.53
C LYS A 59 -7.08 -13.13 -10.82
N ASN A 60 -7.94 -12.14 -10.85
CA ASN A 60 -9.40 -12.33 -10.93
C ASN A 60 -9.92 -13.31 -9.85
N ASN A 61 -9.30 -13.28 -8.69
CA ASN A 61 -9.55 -14.16 -7.56
C ASN A 61 -10.44 -13.52 -6.49
N GLU A 62 -11.20 -12.51 -6.89
CA GLU A 62 -12.22 -11.90 -6.04
C GLU A 62 -13.22 -12.95 -5.56
N PRO A 63 -13.57 -12.98 -4.27
CA PRO A 63 -14.55 -13.93 -3.75
C PRO A 63 -15.91 -13.80 -4.45
N LYS A 64 -16.54 -14.92 -4.72
CA LYS A 64 -17.92 -14.91 -5.27
C LYS A 64 -18.84 -14.06 -4.38
N GLN A 65 -19.68 -13.23 -5.04
CA GLN A 65 -20.61 -12.33 -4.35
C GLN A 65 -19.92 -11.34 -3.40
N PHE A 66 -18.71 -10.87 -3.74
CA PHE A 66 -17.90 -10.02 -2.86
C PHE A 66 -18.65 -8.76 -2.44
N THR A 67 -19.29 -8.05 -3.37
CA THR A 67 -20.11 -6.85 -3.06
C THR A 67 -21.23 -7.15 -2.08
N THR A 68 -21.88 -8.31 -2.21
CA THR A 68 -22.93 -8.74 -1.26
C THR A 68 -22.34 -8.98 0.13
N ARG A 69 -21.17 -9.59 0.21
CA ARG A 69 -20.45 -9.81 1.47
C ARG A 69 -20.06 -8.49 2.14
N ILE A 70 -19.51 -7.54 1.36
CA ILE A 70 -19.20 -6.19 1.85
C ILE A 70 -20.46 -5.53 2.43
N LYS A 71 -21.58 -5.62 1.72
CA LYS A 71 -22.85 -5.06 2.16
C LYS A 71 -23.36 -5.70 3.46
N HIS A 72 -23.27 -7.03 3.59
CA HIS A 72 -23.65 -7.76 4.79
C HIS A 72 -22.84 -7.35 6.02
N HIS A 73 -21.56 -7.00 5.81
CA HIS A 73 -20.69 -6.50 6.89
C HIS A 73 -20.83 -4.99 7.15
N GLY A 74 -21.81 -4.32 6.53
CA GLY A 74 -22.01 -2.88 6.69
C GLY A 74 -20.90 -2.01 6.09
N ALA A 75 -20.01 -2.60 5.27
CA ALA A 75 -18.84 -1.93 4.72
C ALA A 75 -19.07 -1.33 3.31
N LEU A 76 -20.28 -1.44 2.75
CA LEU A 76 -20.61 -0.82 1.47
C LEU A 76 -20.96 0.66 1.69
N LEU A 77 -20.03 1.52 1.35
CA LEU A 77 -20.18 2.96 1.53
C LEU A 77 -21.09 3.55 0.42
N ALA A 78 -22.17 4.25 0.80
CA ALA A 78 -23.10 4.87 -0.13
C ALA A 78 -22.43 5.93 -1.04
N LYS A 79 -21.39 6.58 -0.56
CA LYS A 79 -20.57 7.58 -1.27
C LYS A 79 -19.14 7.07 -1.53
N GLY A 80 -18.97 5.82 -1.93
CA GLY A 80 -17.68 5.15 -2.16
C GLY A 80 -16.76 5.87 -3.14
N ARG A 81 -17.32 6.68 -4.05
CA ARG A 81 -16.51 7.52 -4.96
C ARG A 81 -15.56 8.46 -4.21
N LEU A 82 -15.90 8.91 -2.99
CA LEU A 82 -15.02 9.77 -2.19
C LEU A 82 -13.68 9.09 -1.90
N THR A 83 -13.71 7.79 -1.61
CA THR A 83 -12.49 7.00 -1.44
C THR A 83 -11.79 6.79 -2.79
N GLY A 84 -12.55 6.45 -3.83
CA GLY A 84 -12.00 6.22 -5.17
C GLY A 84 -11.28 7.44 -5.76
N ILE A 85 -11.84 8.63 -5.60
CA ILE A 85 -11.23 9.88 -6.10
C ILE A 85 -9.89 10.15 -5.41
N GLN A 86 -9.78 9.89 -4.11
CA GLN A 86 -8.51 10.06 -3.39
C GLN A 86 -7.40 9.17 -3.99
N PHE A 87 -7.71 7.91 -4.27
CA PHE A 87 -6.76 7.01 -4.91
C PHE A 87 -6.47 7.38 -6.36
N LEU A 88 -7.47 7.86 -7.11
CA LEU A 88 -7.24 8.37 -8.46
C LEU A 88 -6.24 9.52 -8.43
N GLU A 89 -6.41 10.49 -7.54
CA GLU A 89 -5.49 11.62 -7.38
C GLU A 89 -4.10 11.14 -6.95
N LEU A 90 -4.01 10.29 -5.93
CA LEU A 90 -2.74 9.77 -5.44
C LEU A 90 -1.93 9.01 -6.52
N PHE A 91 -2.59 8.34 -7.46
CA PHE A 91 -1.91 7.64 -8.55
C PHE A 91 -1.75 8.48 -9.81
N THR A 92 -2.32 9.71 -9.86
CA THR A 92 -2.06 10.67 -10.92
C THR A 92 -0.65 11.27 -10.74
N ASP A 93 0.10 11.40 -11.81
CA ASP A 93 1.44 11.98 -11.85
C ASP A 93 2.42 11.45 -10.79
N ASN A 94 2.27 10.19 -10.41
CA ASN A 94 3.08 9.51 -9.40
C ASN A 94 3.04 10.16 -8.00
N LEU A 95 2.01 10.91 -7.66
CA LEU A 95 1.91 11.63 -6.40
C LEU A 95 2.10 10.72 -5.18
N TYR A 96 1.50 9.52 -5.17
CA TYR A 96 1.66 8.50 -4.14
C TYR A 96 3.12 8.17 -3.84
N PHE A 97 3.91 7.97 -4.89
CA PHE A 97 5.33 7.63 -4.78
C PHE A 97 6.18 8.85 -4.40
N ASN A 98 5.83 10.04 -4.88
CA ASN A 98 6.54 11.27 -4.57
C ASN A 98 6.38 11.67 -3.09
N ILE A 99 5.16 11.58 -2.55
CA ILE A 99 4.90 11.79 -1.11
C ILE A 99 5.68 10.77 -0.28
N SER A 100 5.66 9.51 -0.69
CA SER A 100 6.36 8.43 0.01
C SER A 100 7.88 8.64 0.00
N ARG A 101 8.44 9.03 -1.13
CA ARG A 101 9.89 9.33 -1.26
C ARG A 101 10.29 10.49 -0.36
N HIS A 102 9.53 11.58 -0.37
CA HIS A 102 9.78 12.72 0.50
C HIS A 102 9.81 12.32 1.98
N ALA A 103 8.88 11.46 2.42
CA ALA A 103 8.87 10.97 3.80
C ALA A 103 10.15 10.17 4.15
N ILE A 104 10.63 9.32 3.23
CA ILE A 104 11.89 8.57 3.41
C ILE A 104 13.09 9.54 3.48
N GLU A 105 13.15 10.55 2.61
CA GLU A 105 14.20 11.58 2.66
C GLU A 105 14.22 12.32 4.00
N MET A 106 13.04 12.66 4.56
CA MET A 106 12.95 13.32 5.86
C MET A 106 13.38 12.39 7.00
N ALA A 107 13.00 11.10 6.93
CA ALA A 107 13.44 10.09 7.89
C ALA A 107 14.98 9.92 7.86
N ASN A 108 15.58 9.88 6.69
CA ASN A 108 17.04 9.80 6.52
C ASN A 108 17.73 11.05 7.09
N LYS A 109 17.24 12.25 6.81
CA LYS A 109 17.77 13.50 7.40
C LYS A 109 17.74 13.48 8.92
N MET A 110 16.64 12.99 9.50
CA MET A 110 16.53 12.86 10.96
C MET A 110 17.51 11.84 11.51
N LYS A 111 17.63 10.68 10.88
CA LYS A 111 18.61 9.64 11.22
C LYS A 111 20.03 10.20 11.22
N ASP A 112 20.43 10.88 10.13
CA ASP A 112 21.77 11.45 10.00
C ASP A 112 22.02 12.53 11.06
N GLY A 113 21.01 13.33 11.37
CA GLY A 113 21.08 14.32 12.46
C GLY A 113 21.34 13.69 13.83
N PHE A 114 20.75 12.54 14.13
CA PHE A 114 21.03 11.79 15.37
C PHE A 114 22.42 11.18 15.38
N ILE A 115 22.82 10.55 14.27
CA ILE A 115 24.17 9.96 14.14
C ILE A 115 25.24 11.04 14.33
N ASN A 116 25.09 12.20 13.68
CA ASN A 116 26.03 13.33 13.80
C ASN A 116 26.12 13.90 15.23
N LYS A 117 25.12 13.66 16.06
CA LYS A 117 25.11 14.02 17.49
C LYS A 117 25.63 12.90 18.39
N GLY A 118 26.13 11.79 17.82
CA GLY A 118 26.71 10.68 18.56
C GLY A 118 25.72 9.63 19.06
N TYR A 119 24.44 9.70 18.64
CA TYR A 119 23.48 8.64 18.95
C TYR A 119 23.72 7.43 18.07
N ARG A 120 23.54 6.23 18.62
CA ARG A 120 23.50 4.96 17.90
C ARG A 120 22.04 4.62 17.58
N LEU A 121 21.75 4.34 16.31
CA LEU A 121 20.43 3.92 15.81
C LEU A 121 20.51 2.52 15.25
#